data_c7a324d8fe2a88b8858d09b06fb3aa38
#
_entry.id   c7a324d8fe2a88b8858d09b06fb3aa38
#
_cell.length_a   1.000
_cell.length_b   1.000
_cell.length_c   1.000
_cell.angle_alpha   90.00
_cell.angle_beta   90.00
_cell.angle_gamma   90.00
#
_symmetry.space_group_name_H-M   'P 1'
#
loop_
_entity.id
_entity.type
_entity.pdbx_description
1 polymer ?
#
loop_
_entity_poly.entity_id
_entity_poly.type
_entity_poly.pdbx_seq_one_letter_code
_entity_poly.pdbx_strand_id
1 'polypeptide(L)'
;MPATKTVPEWLFRYGAVITIVGVIAYFSVVNEHFFTYSNLSDILRSISIVTFLALGVTFSLVVDGFDVSVGSTTSLATIAAASALVLHRQELLVALLIPLLCGVFVGLLNALLIVKLKLPDLLATLAVMYMVNGIQLTYSKGYSIYEGMPSSVGEQTGRFIPSFKFIGQGELFGVPMPVLLMLAFVLISYLFLEFTTFGRRMYMVGGNPEAANLFGISVSGYRVFAYVVSGLFAALGGILLASRIGTGQVSAGAPLLMDAVASAYIGYALFGEKRPSVVGTLLGSILIGVLLNGLTMMNVPYFAQDIVKGGILVLALAFSFLRKDPAHR
;
A
#
# COMPACT_ATOMS: atom_id res chain seq x y z
N MET A 1 -33.12 -11.72 28.88
CA MET A 1 -31.95 -11.39 28.04
C MET A 1 -31.60 -9.94 28.32
N PRO A 2 -30.41 -9.61 28.80
CA PRO A 2 -30.04 -8.20 29.02
C PRO A 2 -29.96 -7.51 27.66
N ALA A 3 -30.61 -6.35 27.57
CA ALA A 3 -30.59 -5.49 26.41
C ALA A 3 -29.13 -5.16 26.07
N THR A 4 -28.63 -5.67 24.95
CA THR A 4 -27.35 -5.26 24.39
C THR A 4 -27.45 -3.76 24.09
N LYS A 5 -26.72 -2.96 24.86
CA LYS A 5 -26.58 -1.50 24.60
C LYS A 5 -26.10 -1.35 23.18
N THR A 6 -27.00 -1.00 22.29
CA THR A 6 -26.67 -0.67 20.90
C THR A 6 -25.75 0.52 20.92
N VAL A 7 -24.49 0.32 20.50
CA VAL A 7 -23.51 1.41 20.34
C VAL A 7 -24.12 2.45 19.39
N PRO A 8 -24.14 3.74 19.73
CA PRO A 8 -24.79 4.75 18.90
C PRO A 8 -24.22 4.78 17.48
N GLU A 9 -25.07 4.86 16.46
CA GLU A 9 -24.68 4.84 15.04
C GLU A 9 -23.66 5.92 14.67
N TRP A 10 -23.70 7.08 15.33
CA TRP A 10 -22.74 8.15 15.11
C TRP A 10 -21.31 7.77 15.51
N LEU A 11 -21.14 6.92 16.55
CA LEU A 11 -19.83 6.43 16.98
C LEU A 11 -19.20 5.53 15.90
N PHE A 12 -20.02 4.81 15.15
CA PHE A 12 -19.56 4.03 14.00
C PHE A 12 -19.23 4.90 12.79
N ARG A 13 -19.98 5.99 12.59
CA ARG A 13 -19.78 6.88 11.44
C ARG A 13 -18.55 7.77 11.60
N TYR A 14 -18.26 8.24 12.80
CA TYR A 14 -17.16 9.16 13.09
C TYR A 14 -16.02 8.52 13.89
N GLY A 15 -16.13 7.27 14.29
CA GLY A 15 -15.16 6.58 15.16
C GLY A 15 -13.74 6.62 14.64
N ALA A 16 -13.54 6.44 13.33
CA ALA A 16 -12.22 6.55 12.70
C ALA A 16 -11.64 7.97 12.83
N VAL A 17 -12.44 8.99 12.53
CA VAL A 17 -11.99 10.38 12.60
C VAL A 17 -11.68 10.74 14.05
N ILE A 18 -12.54 10.33 14.99
CA ILE A 18 -12.32 10.53 16.42
C ILE A 18 -11.04 9.86 16.89
N THR A 19 -10.78 8.64 16.44
CA THR A 19 -9.54 7.91 16.78
C THR A 19 -8.31 8.62 16.23
N ILE A 20 -8.35 9.05 14.96
CA ILE A 20 -7.23 9.79 14.34
C ILE A 20 -6.96 11.08 15.10
N VAL A 21 -8.01 11.86 15.36
CA VAL A 21 -7.89 13.14 16.11
C VAL A 21 -7.39 12.89 17.53
N GLY A 22 -7.88 11.84 18.22
CA GLY A 22 -7.41 11.47 19.54
C GLY A 22 -5.94 11.08 19.58
N VAL A 23 -5.47 10.30 18.58
CA VAL A 23 -4.06 9.91 18.47
C VAL A 23 -3.17 11.13 18.18
N ILE A 24 -3.60 12.00 17.27
CA ILE A 24 -2.90 13.26 16.98
C ILE A 24 -2.82 14.14 18.24
N ALA A 25 -3.93 14.33 18.94
CA ALA A 25 -3.98 15.12 20.16
C ALA A 25 -3.06 14.53 21.26
N TYR A 26 -3.07 13.22 21.43
CA TYR A 26 -2.19 12.54 22.40
C TYR A 26 -0.72 12.83 22.11
N PHE A 27 -0.24 12.56 20.88
CA PHE A 27 1.17 12.80 20.56
C PHE A 27 1.56 14.27 20.58
N SER A 28 0.63 15.18 20.28
CA SER A 28 0.86 16.63 20.35
C SER A 28 1.10 17.13 21.76
N VAL A 29 0.45 16.50 22.76
CA VAL A 29 0.64 16.84 24.19
C VAL A 29 1.92 16.18 24.72
N VAL A 30 2.24 14.97 24.28
CA VAL A 30 3.38 14.19 24.80
C VAL A 30 4.71 14.66 24.19
N ASN A 31 4.72 15.21 22.98
CA ASN A 31 5.94 15.61 22.29
C ASN A 31 5.81 17.00 21.65
N GLU A 32 6.56 17.99 22.14
CA GLU A 32 6.54 19.37 21.66
C GLU A 32 6.93 19.52 20.17
N HIS A 33 7.71 18.58 19.63
CA HIS A 33 8.15 18.60 18.23
C HIS A 33 7.18 17.92 17.27
N PHE A 34 6.07 17.35 17.78
CA PHE A 34 5.14 16.61 16.93
C PHE A 34 4.54 17.47 15.82
N PHE A 35 4.14 18.73 16.11
CA PHE A 35 3.56 19.68 15.16
C PHE A 35 4.60 20.55 14.41
N THR A 36 5.86 20.19 14.42
CA THR A 36 6.84 20.92 13.58
C THR A 36 6.61 20.61 12.10
N TYR A 37 6.87 21.60 11.23
CA TYR A 37 6.75 21.44 9.77
C TYR A 37 7.57 20.24 9.26
N SER A 38 8.80 20.07 9.77
CA SER A 38 9.65 18.94 9.39
C SER A 38 8.98 17.61 9.70
N ASN A 39 8.48 17.43 10.93
CA ASN A 39 7.84 16.17 11.32
C ASN A 39 6.55 15.93 10.56
N LEU A 40 5.70 16.94 10.37
CA LEU A 40 4.48 16.79 9.55
C LEU A 40 4.79 16.42 8.11
N SER A 41 5.84 17.02 7.52
CA SER A 41 6.29 16.66 6.18
C SER A 41 6.76 15.20 6.10
N ASP A 42 7.51 14.74 7.10
CA ASP A 42 7.99 13.35 7.17
C ASP A 42 6.85 12.35 7.38
N ILE A 43 5.87 12.67 8.23
CA ILE A 43 4.63 11.89 8.40
C ILE A 43 3.92 11.76 7.05
N LEU A 44 3.67 12.87 6.37
CA LEU A 44 2.94 12.90 5.11
C LEU A 44 3.67 12.14 4.00
N ARG A 45 5.00 12.25 3.90
CA ARG A 45 5.82 11.49 2.96
C ARG A 45 5.74 9.98 3.23
N SER A 46 5.76 9.57 4.51
CA SER A 46 5.65 8.16 4.92
C SER A 46 4.26 7.61 4.62
N ILE A 47 3.20 8.35 4.99
CA ILE A 47 1.80 8.00 4.69
C ILE A 47 1.61 7.82 3.18
N SER A 48 2.22 8.69 2.36
CA SER A 48 2.09 8.61 0.91
C SER A 48 2.54 7.25 0.36
N ILE A 49 3.69 6.76 0.80
CA ILE A 49 4.22 5.47 0.33
C ILE A 49 3.31 4.32 0.77
N VAL A 50 2.94 4.29 2.06
CA VAL A 50 2.03 3.27 2.60
C VAL A 50 0.68 3.28 1.88
N THR A 51 0.14 4.48 1.58
CA THR A 51 -1.14 4.62 0.87
C THR A 51 -1.10 3.98 -0.52
N PHE A 52 0.00 4.13 -1.27
CA PHE A 52 0.14 3.45 -2.57
C PHE A 52 0.02 1.93 -2.42
N LEU A 53 0.76 1.32 -1.50
CA LEU A 53 0.68 -0.11 -1.25
C LEU A 53 -0.73 -0.51 -0.77
N ALA A 54 -1.30 0.27 0.14
CA ALA A 54 -2.64 0.03 0.70
C ALA A 54 -3.74 0.14 -0.37
N LEU A 55 -3.61 1.05 -1.34
CA LEU A 55 -4.50 1.09 -2.51
C LEU A 55 -4.40 -0.19 -3.34
N GLY A 56 -3.19 -0.70 -3.57
CA GLY A 56 -2.99 -1.99 -4.23
C GLY A 56 -3.75 -3.11 -3.52
N VAL A 57 -3.57 -3.23 -2.20
CA VAL A 57 -4.32 -4.20 -1.37
C VAL A 57 -5.83 -3.94 -1.46
N THR A 58 -6.28 -2.68 -1.47
CA THR A 58 -7.71 -2.34 -1.56
C THR A 58 -8.32 -2.82 -2.87
N PHE A 59 -7.63 -2.65 -4.01
CA PHE A 59 -8.13 -3.14 -5.30
C PHE A 59 -8.29 -4.67 -5.30
N SER A 60 -7.38 -5.43 -4.70
CA SER A 60 -7.54 -6.87 -4.55
C SER A 60 -8.71 -7.23 -3.62
N LEU A 61 -8.88 -6.52 -2.49
CA LEU A 61 -9.97 -6.72 -1.54
C LEU A 61 -11.36 -6.43 -2.15
N VAL A 62 -11.46 -5.46 -3.08
CA VAL A 62 -12.72 -5.11 -3.75
C VAL A 62 -13.30 -6.28 -4.54
N VAL A 63 -12.47 -7.20 -5.03
CA VAL A 63 -12.90 -8.42 -5.74
C VAL A 63 -12.86 -9.67 -4.85
N ASP A 64 -12.86 -9.51 -3.53
CA ASP A 64 -12.72 -10.57 -2.53
C ASP A 64 -11.43 -11.38 -2.72
N GLY A 65 -10.36 -10.70 -3.14
CA GLY A 65 -9.01 -11.23 -3.28
C GLY A 65 -8.08 -10.68 -2.19
N PHE A 66 -6.89 -11.28 -2.05
CA PHE A 66 -5.88 -10.81 -1.10
C PHE A 66 -4.48 -10.91 -1.69
N ASP A 67 -3.79 -9.78 -1.82
CA ASP A 67 -2.46 -9.71 -2.41
C ASP A 67 -1.38 -9.40 -1.37
N VAL A 68 -0.65 -10.42 -0.93
CA VAL A 68 0.49 -10.30 -0.01
C VAL A 68 1.78 -9.96 -0.76
N SER A 69 1.80 -10.10 -2.08
CA SER A 69 3.02 -9.85 -2.87
C SER A 69 3.36 -8.36 -3.03
N VAL A 70 2.46 -7.45 -2.63
CA VAL A 70 2.68 -5.99 -2.74
C VAL A 70 3.99 -5.55 -2.08
N GLY A 71 4.37 -6.10 -0.92
CA GLY A 71 5.62 -5.76 -0.24
C GLY A 71 6.87 -6.15 -1.04
N SER A 72 6.90 -7.38 -1.57
CA SER A 72 8.01 -7.85 -2.40
C SER A 72 8.07 -7.13 -3.74
N THR A 73 6.92 -6.84 -4.34
CA THR A 73 6.80 -6.06 -5.58
C THR A 73 7.34 -4.64 -5.39
N THR A 74 7.02 -4.01 -4.25
CA THR A 74 7.59 -2.70 -3.87
C THR A 74 9.11 -2.78 -3.78
N SER A 75 9.66 -3.80 -3.11
CA SER A 75 11.10 -4.00 -3.01
C SER A 75 11.76 -4.23 -4.39
N LEU A 76 11.16 -5.07 -5.23
CA LEU A 76 11.62 -5.29 -6.60
C LEU A 76 11.63 -3.98 -7.39
N ALA A 77 10.61 -3.15 -7.24
CA ALA A 77 10.51 -1.87 -7.92
C ALA A 77 11.59 -0.87 -7.45
N THR A 78 11.98 -0.87 -6.14
CA THR A 78 13.10 -0.05 -5.68
C THR A 78 14.42 -0.46 -6.33
N ILE A 79 14.69 -1.77 -6.39
CA ILE A 79 15.88 -2.34 -7.02
C ILE A 79 15.88 -2.05 -8.53
N ALA A 80 14.75 -2.24 -9.21
CA ALA A 80 14.61 -2.02 -10.65
C ALA A 80 14.87 -0.55 -11.04
N ALA A 81 14.28 0.41 -10.29
CA ALA A 81 14.49 1.83 -10.50
C ALA A 81 15.95 2.24 -10.26
N ALA A 82 16.53 1.80 -9.14
CA ALA A 82 17.93 2.08 -8.81
C ALA A 82 18.90 1.44 -9.81
N SER A 83 18.64 0.21 -10.24
CA SER A 83 19.43 -0.47 -11.28
C SER A 83 19.42 0.30 -12.60
N ALA A 84 18.24 0.74 -13.04
CA ALA A 84 18.13 1.53 -14.27
C ALA A 84 18.97 2.81 -14.20
N LEU A 85 18.93 3.55 -13.10
CA LEU A 85 19.64 4.82 -12.94
C LEU A 85 21.13 4.65 -12.62
N VAL A 86 21.47 3.80 -11.64
CA VAL A 86 22.82 3.70 -11.09
C VAL A 86 23.67 2.73 -11.89
N LEU A 87 23.17 1.51 -12.15
CA LEU A 87 23.96 0.50 -12.84
C LEU A 87 23.97 0.71 -14.35
N HIS A 88 22.83 1.08 -14.95
CA HIS A 88 22.67 1.19 -16.39
C HIS A 88 22.62 2.63 -16.89
N ARG A 89 22.65 3.64 -16.00
CA ARG A 89 22.68 5.08 -16.33
C ARG A 89 21.56 5.50 -17.30
N GLN A 90 20.38 4.92 -17.14
CA GLN A 90 19.22 5.19 -17.96
C GLN A 90 18.56 6.54 -17.59
N GLU A 91 17.76 7.05 -18.51
CA GLU A 91 16.95 8.25 -18.31
C GLU A 91 15.75 8.00 -17.40
N LEU A 92 15.09 9.10 -16.96
CA LEU A 92 13.93 9.08 -16.08
C LEU A 92 12.83 8.15 -16.58
N LEU A 93 12.48 8.22 -17.87
CA LEU A 93 11.39 7.44 -18.44
C LEU A 93 11.63 5.94 -18.27
N VAL A 94 12.82 5.46 -18.55
CA VAL A 94 13.21 4.05 -18.42
C VAL A 94 13.20 3.63 -16.95
N ALA A 95 13.71 4.50 -16.06
CA ALA A 95 13.74 4.27 -14.62
C ALA A 95 12.34 4.21 -13.98
N LEU A 96 11.32 4.78 -14.61
CA LEU A 96 9.94 4.68 -14.21
C LEU A 96 9.24 3.47 -14.86
N LEU A 97 9.47 3.24 -16.16
CA LEU A 97 8.79 2.18 -16.89
C LEU A 97 9.19 0.77 -16.45
N ILE A 98 10.47 0.51 -16.19
CA ILE A 98 10.94 -0.81 -15.79
C ILE A 98 10.27 -1.29 -14.49
N PRO A 99 10.26 -0.52 -13.38
CA PRO A 99 9.55 -0.92 -12.16
C PRO A 99 8.05 -1.14 -12.38
N LEU A 100 7.39 -0.28 -13.18
CA LEU A 100 5.96 -0.43 -13.48
C LEU A 100 5.68 -1.71 -14.25
N LEU A 101 6.50 -2.04 -15.25
CA LEU A 101 6.40 -3.32 -15.99
C LEU A 101 6.63 -4.53 -15.07
N CYS A 102 7.58 -4.43 -14.13
CA CYS A 102 7.76 -5.46 -13.10
C CYS A 102 6.49 -5.63 -12.26
N GLY A 103 5.85 -4.53 -11.82
CA GLY A 103 4.60 -4.57 -11.08
C GLY A 103 3.45 -5.21 -11.86
N VAL A 104 3.29 -4.84 -13.13
CA VAL A 104 2.31 -5.47 -14.05
C VAL A 104 2.59 -6.97 -14.19
N PHE A 105 3.85 -7.35 -14.39
CA PHE A 105 4.24 -8.75 -14.53
C PHE A 105 3.91 -9.57 -13.28
N VAL A 106 4.22 -9.04 -12.08
CA VAL A 106 3.89 -9.71 -10.82
C VAL A 106 2.37 -9.83 -10.65
N GLY A 107 1.61 -8.78 -10.96
CA GLY A 107 0.15 -8.80 -10.93
C GLY A 107 -0.45 -9.82 -11.91
N LEU A 108 0.10 -9.93 -13.12
CA LEU A 108 -0.31 -10.95 -14.10
C LEU A 108 0.04 -12.36 -13.63
N LEU A 109 1.19 -12.56 -12.99
CA LEU A 109 1.58 -13.85 -12.42
C LEU A 109 0.61 -14.26 -11.30
N ASN A 110 0.27 -13.36 -10.37
CA ASN A 110 -0.76 -13.60 -9.37
C ASN A 110 -2.10 -14.00 -10.03
N ALA A 111 -2.53 -13.20 -11.00
CA ALA A 111 -3.78 -13.45 -11.73
C ALA A 111 -3.77 -14.81 -12.44
N LEU A 112 -2.65 -15.21 -13.06
CA LEU A 112 -2.49 -16.51 -13.68
C LEU A 112 -2.71 -17.64 -12.68
N LEU A 113 -2.06 -17.57 -11.52
CA LEU A 113 -2.14 -18.60 -10.48
C LEU A 113 -3.55 -18.70 -9.88
N ILE A 114 -4.17 -17.55 -9.61
CA ILE A 114 -5.46 -17.48 -8.92
C ILE A 114 -6.62 -17.76 -9.88
N VAL A 115 -6.64 -17.11 -11.05
CA VAL A 115 -7.78 -17.16 -11.95
C VAL A 115 -7.73 -18.38 -12.86
N LYS A 116 -6.55 -18.72 -13.42
CA LYS A 116 -6.41 -19.84 -14.37
C LYS A 116 -6.14 -21.15 -13.66
N LEU A 117 -5.24 -21.18 -12.67
CA LEU A 117 -4.90 -22.38 -11.91
C LEU A 117 -5.81 -22.58 -10.69
N LYS A 118 -6.68 -21.61 -10.37
CA LYS A 118 -7.66 -21.65 -9.26
C LYS A 118 -7.02 -21.91 -7.89
N LEU A 119 -5.80 -21.41 -7.68
CA LEU A 119 -5.15 -21.50 -6.39
C LEU A 119 -5.78 -20.48 -5.40
N PRO A 120 -5.84 -20.80 -4.10
CA PRO A 120 -6.26 -19.84 -3.09
C PRO A 120 -5.40 -18.58 -3.11
N ASP A 121 -6.03 -17.41 -3.08
CA ASP A 121 -5.40 -16.10 -3.26
C ASP A 121 -4.20 -15.89 -2.33
N LEU A 122 -4.38 -16.16 -1.04
CA LEU A 122 -3.33 -16.02 -0.03
C LEU A 122 -2.10 -16.90 -0.34
N LEU A 123 -2.33 -18.16 -0.71
CA LEU A 123 -1.23 -19.09 -1.00
C LEU A 123 -0.50 -18.75 -2.29
N ALA A 124 -1.24 -18.34 -3.33
CA ALA A 124 -0.67 -17.93 -4.61
C ALA A 124 0.20 -16.66 -4.45
N THR A 125 -0.35 -15.62 -3.82
CA THR A 125 0.38 -14.35 -3.64
C THR A 125 1.54 -14.48 -2.65
N LEU A 126 1.44 -15.36 -1.65
CA LEU A 126 2.55 -15.71 -0.76
C LEU A 126 3.69 -16.40 -1.54
N ALA A 127 3.37 -17.37 -2.40
CA ALA A 127 4.37 -18.03 -3.24
C ALA A 127 5.07 -17.02 -4.17
N VAL A 128 4.29 -16.16 -4.82
CA VAL A 128 4.83 -15.08 -5.67
C VAL A 128 5.68 -14.10 -4.85
N MET A 129 5.29 -13.75 -3.64
CA MET A 129 6.10 -12.93 -2.73
C MET A 129 7.49 -13.52 -2.52
N TYR A 130 7.59 -14.83 -2.23
CA TYR A 130 8.90 -15.49 -2.06
C TYR A 130 9.68 -15.57 -3.38
N MET A 131 9.02 -15.84 -4.51
CA MET A 131 9.67 -15.84 -5.82
C MET A 131 10.25 -14.46 -6.16
N VAL A 132 9.48 -13.40 -5.98
CA VAL A 132 9.91 -12.01 -6.21
C VAL A 132 11.06 -11.61 -5.27
N ASN A 133 10.98 -12.00 -3.99
CA ASN A 133 12.09 -11.80 -3.05
C ASN A 133 13.36 -12.53 -3.50
N GLY A 134 13.25 -13.78 -3.96
CA GLY A 134 14.37 -14.53 -4.51
C GLY A 134 14.97 -13.87 -5.76
N ILE A 135 14.14 -13.41 -6.68
CA ILE A 135 14.56 -12.71 -7.90
C ILE A 135 15.35 -11.43 -7.56
N GLN A 136 14.81 -10.56 -6.70
CA GLN A 136 15.49 -9.31 -6.34
C GLN A 136 16.83 -9.55 -5.65
N LEU A 137 16.92 -10.52 -4.71
CA LEU A 137 18.14 -10.86 -4.01
C LEU A 137 19.18 -11.48 -4.96
N THR A 138 18.76 -12.36 -5.86
CA THR A 138 19.63 -12.97 -6.87
C THR A 138 20.19 -11.90 -7.81
N TYR A 139 19.32 -10.99 -8.31
CA TYR A 139 19.73 -9.91 -9.21
C TYR A 139 20.75 -8.96 -8.54
N SER A 140 20.47 -8.54 -7.31
CA SER A 140 21.29 -7.59 -6.57
C SER A 140 22.45 -8.27 -5.82
N LYS A 141 22.58 -9.59 -5.90
CA LYS A 141 23.55 -10.39 -5.10
C LYS A 141 23.42 -10.13 -3.59
N GLY A 142 22.22 -9.81 -3.12
CA GLY A 142 21.92 -9.48 -1.73
C GLY A 142 22.29 -8.06 -1.31
N TYR A 143 22.85 -7.23 -2.20
CA TYR A 143 23.26 -5.85 -1.88
C TYR A 143 22.22 -4.84 -2.31
N SER A 144 22.12 -3.75 -1.55
CA SER A 144 21.36 -2.57 -1.97
C SER A 144 22.13 -1.80 -3.03
N ILE A 145 21.41 -1.19 -3.98
CA ILE A 145 21.99 -0.36 -5.05
C ILE A 145 21.93 1.10 -4.61
N TYR A 146 23.06 1.76 -4.49
CA TYR A 146 23.19 3.14 -3.99
C TYR A 146 24.06 4.00 -4.91
N GLU A 147 23.95 5.30 -4.74
CA GLU A 147 24.71 6.30 -5.52
C GLU A 147 26.22 6.13 -5.28
N GLY A 148 27.00 6.21 -6.35
CA GLY A 148 28.45 5.99 -6.27
C GLY A 148 28.92 4.58 -6.58
N MET A 149 28.01 3.61 -6.77
CA MET A 149 28.41 2.27 -7.23
C MET A 149 28.94 2.31 -8.65
N PRO A 150 29.91 1.39 -8.98
CA PRO A 150 30.37 1.26 -10.35
C PRO A 150 29.22 0.99 -11.32
N SER A 151 29.15 1.74 -12.40
CA SER A 151 28.18 1.49 -13.47
C SER A 151 28.66 0.30 -14.32
N SER A 152 27.71 -0.48 -14.83
CA SER A 152 27.99 -1.50 -15.84
C SER A 152 28.29 -0.87 -17.23
N VAL A 153 28.09 0.45 -17.36
CA VAL A 153 28.27 1.21 -18.60
C VAL A 153 29.34 2.29 -18.37
N GLY A 154 30.57 2.00 -18.76
CA GLY A 154 31.70 2.92 -18.65
C GLY A 154 32.36 2.99 -17.27
N GLU A 155 33.41 3.80 -17.15
CA GLU A 155 34.23 3.93 -15.92
C GLU A 155 33.61 4.84 -14.84
N GLN A 156 32.53 5.53 -15.13
CA GLN A 156 31.93 6.48 -14.19
C GLN A 156 30.98 5.80 -13.21
N THR A 157 30.96 6.31 -11.98
CA THR A 157 29.99 5.90 -10.96
C THR A 157 28.57 6.31 -11.31
N GLY A 158 27.61 5.45 -10.98
CA GLY A 158 26.19 5.72 -11.20
C GLY A 158 25.59 6.66 -10.15
N ARG A 159 24.54 7.38 -10.53
CA ARG A 159 23.86 8.33 -9.62
C ARG A 159 22.35 8.37 -9.90
N PHE A 160 21.61 8.76 -8.88
CA PHE A 160 20.20 9.12 -9.07
C PHE A 160 20.10 10.52 -9.69
N ILE A 161 19.39 10.63 -10.81
CA ILE A 161 19.18 11.91 -11.48
C ILE A 161 18.27 12.83 -10.67
N PRO A 162 18.48 14.18 -10.73
CA PRO A 162 17.68 15.13 -9.93
C PRO A 162 16.17 15.04 -10.18
N SER A 163 15.75 14.80 -11.42
CA SER A 163 14.35 14.62 -11.78
C SER A 163 13.69 13.41 -11.11
N PHE A 164 14.43 12.32 -10.90
CA PHE A 164 13.95 11.17 -10.15
C PHE A 164 13.89 11.48 -8.65
N LYS A 165 14.94 12.08 -8.08
CA LYS A 165 14.94 12.50 -6.66
C LYS A 165 13.80 13.47 -6.34
N PHE A 166 13.42 14.33 -7.28
CA PHE A 166 12.31 15.25 -7.10
C PHE A 166 10.97 14.57 -6.83
N ILE A 167 10.74 13.37 -7.38
CA ILE A 167 9.50 12.60 -7.18
C ILE A 167 9.28 12.25 -5.69
N GLY A 168 10.34 11.88 -4.96
CA GLY A 168 10.27 11.46 -3.55
C GLY A 168 10.68 12.51 -2.54
N GLN A 169 11.55 13.46 -2.94
CA GLN A 169 12.16 14.45 -2.06
C GLN A 169 11.69 15.88 -2.35
N GLY A 170 11.22 16.15 -3.58
CA GLY A 170 10.83 17.49 -4.03
C GLY A 170 9.58 18.02 -3.32
N GLU A 171 9.41 19.32 -3.43
CA GLU A 171 8.24 20.05 -2.93
C GLU A 171 7.72 20.97 -4.03
N LEU A 172 6.41 21.08 -4.11
CA LEU A 172 5.71 22.00 -4.98
C LEU A 172 4.75 22.84 -4.16
N PHE A 173 4.89 24.17 -4.18
CA PHE A 173 4.12 25.11 -3.34
C PHE A 173 4.19 24.79 -1.84
N GLY A 174 5.33 24.31 -1.33
CA GLY A 174 5.49 23.93 0.07
C GLY A 174 4.82 22.59 0.45
N VAL A 175 4.32 21.83 -0.52
CA VAL A 175 3.75 20.48 -0.29
C VAL A 175 4.70 19.44 -0.87
N PRO A 176 5.06 18.38 -0.11
CA PRO A 176 5.90 17.32 -0.63
C PRO A 176 5.30 16.65 -1.87
N MET A 177 6.09 16.45 -2.91
CA MET A 177 5.64 15.82 -4.15
C MET A 177 4.98 14.44 -3.95
N PRO A 178 5.46 13.55 -3.06
CA PRO A 178 4.77 12.29 -2.75
C PRO A 178 3.33 12.47 -2.30
N VAL A 179 3.03 13.54 -1.55
CA VAL A 179 1.67 13.84 -1.07
C VAL A 179 0.75 14.23 -2.21
N LEU A 180 1.23 15.08 -3.12
CA LEU A 180 0.46 15.47 -4.31
C LEU A 180 0.15 14.27 -5.19
N LEU A 181 1.13 13.39 -5.40
CA LEU A 181 0.94 12.15 -6.14
C LEU A 181 -0.04 11.22 -5.42
N MET A 182 0.10 11.05 -4.11
CA MET A 182 -0.82 10.26 -3.29
C MET A 182 -2.26 10.76 -3.46
N LEU A 183 -2.50 12.06 -3.27
CA LEU A 183 -3.84 12.64 -3.37
C LEU A 183 -4.42 12.48 -4.79
N ALA A 184 -3.60 12.65 -5.82
CA ALA A 184 -4.02 12.44 -7.21
C ALA A 184 -4.45 10.98 -7.45
N PHE A 185 -3.65 10.00 -7.02
CA PHE A 185 -3.97 8.59 -7.21
C PHE A 185 -5.11 8.10 -6.31
N VAL A 186 -5.25 8.64 -5.10
CA VAL A 186 -6.43 8.43 -4.24
C VAL A 186 -7.69 8.94 -4.94
N LEU A 187 -7.65 10.16 -5.48
CA LEU A 187 -8.79 10.74 -6.19
C LEU A 187 -9.14 9.93 -7.44
N ILE A 188 -8.16 9.55 -8.25
CA ILE A 188 -8.36 8.71 -9.44
C ILE A 188 -8.97 7.36 -9.04
N SER A 189 -8.44 6.70 -8.02
CA SER A 189 -8.95 5.42 -7.53
C SER A 189 -10.38 5.55 -6.98
N TYR A 190 -10.67 6.61 -6.24
CA TYR A 190 -11.99 6.91 -5.71
C TYR A 190 -13.00 7.12 -6.84
N LEU A 191 -12.68 7.99 -7.79
CA LEU A 191 -13.55 8.24 -8.95
C LEU A 191 -13.74 6.98 -9.78
N PHE A 192 -12.69 6.19 -9.97
CA PHE A 192 -12.76 4.94 -10.71
C PHE A 192 -13.67 3.91 -10.04
N LEU A 193 -13.49 3.64 -8.75
CA LEU A 193 -14.25 2.60 -8.05
C LEU A 193 -15.71 3.02 -7.79
N GLU A 194 -15.96 4.29 -7.40
CA GLU A 194 -17.30 4.72 -6.99
C GLU A 194 -18.17 5.19 -8.17
N PHE A 195 -17.58 5.87 -9.17
CA PHE A 195 -18.35 6.54 -10.20
C PHE A 195 -18.35 5.83 -11.56
N THR A 196 -17.49 4.82 -11.78
CA THR A 196 -17.50 4.08 -13.04
C THR A 196 -18.37 2.82 -12.98
N THR A 197 -18.88 2.40 -14.13
CA THR A 197 -19.56 1.10 -14.26
C THR A 197 -18.62 -0.07 -14.00
N PHE A 198 -17.34 0.10 -14.32
CA PHE A 198 -16.32 -0.91 -14.10
C PHE A 198 -16.08 -1.13 -12.60
N GLY A 199 -15.90 -0.06 -11.81
CA GLY A 199 -15.74 -0.13 -10.37
C GLY A 199 -16.94 -0.77 -9.67
N ARG A 200 -18.17 -0.37 -10.04
CA ARG A 200 -19.39 -1.00 -9.51
C ARG A 200 -19.44 -2.50 -9.77
N ARG A 201 -19.04 -2.95 -10.97
CA ARG A 201 -18.96 -4.38 -11.30
C ARG A 201 -17.86 -5.10 -10.49
N MET A 202 -16.73 -4.45 -10.19
CA MET A 202 -15.72 -5.01 -9.28
C MET A 202 -16.31 -5.31 -7.90
N TYR A 203 -17.08 -4.37 -7.32
CA TYR A 203 -17.79 -4.60 -6.06
C TYR A 203 -18.83 -5.72 -6.14
N MET A 204 -19.53 -5.86 -7.29
CA MET A 204 -20.45 -6.99 -7.50
C MET A 204 -19.71 -8.32 -7.51
N VAL A 205 -18.55 -8.39 -8.17
CA VAL A 205 -17.70 -9.58 -8.22
C VAL A 205 -17.21 -9.96 -6.83
N GLY A 206 -16.79 -9.01 -6.00
CA GLY A 206 -16.36 -9.28 -4.63
C GLY A 206 -17.49 -9.61 -3.67
N GLY A 207 -18.69 -9.04 -3.89
CA GLY A 207 -19.85 -9.29 -3.03
C GLY A 207 -20.47 -10.66 -3.25
N ASN A 208 -20.67 -11.06 -4.50
CA ASN A 208 -21.19 -12.39 -4.87
C ASN A 208 -20.74 -12.76 -6.30
N PRO A 209 -19.64 -13.51 -6.44
CA PRO A 209 -19.12 -13.91 -7.75
C PRO A 209 -20.10 -14.75 -8.58
N GLU A 210 -20.91 -15.60 -7.93
CA GLU A 210 -21.88 -16.45 -8.62
C GLU A 210 -23.00 -15.61 -9.23
N ALA A 211 -23.57 -14.68 -8.45
CA ALA A 211 -24.57 -13.75 -8.94
C ALA A 211 -24.01 -12.86 -10.06
N ALA A 212 -22.79 -12.33 -9.91
CA ALA A 212 -22.13 -11.54 -10.94
C ALA A 212 -22.01 -12.31 -12.26
N ASN A 213 -21.63 -13.59 -12.20
CA ASN A 213 -21.53 -14.45 -13.38
C ASN A 213 -22.90 -14.69 -14.05
N LEU A 214 -23.97 -14.88 -13.26
CA LEU A 214 -25.34 -15.04 -13.81
C LEU A 214 -25.82 -13.79 -14.55
N PHE A 215 -25.36 -12.60 -14.14
CA PHE A 215 -25.61 -11.34 -14.85
C PHE A 215 -24.64 -11.07 -16.02
N GLY A 216 -23.84 -12.08 -16.43
CA GLY A 216 -22.92 -11.96 -17.56
C GLY A 216 -21.64 -11.14 -17.26
N ILE A 217 -21.32 -10.90 -15.97
CA ILE A 217 -20.12 -10.19 -15.58
C ILE A 217 -18.95 -11.18 -15.50
N SER A 218 -17.88 -10.92 -16.25
CA SER A 218 -16.70 -11.77 -16.28
C SER A 218 -15.90 -11.68 -14.97
N VAL A 219 -16.18 -12.51 -13.98
CA VAL A 219 -15.48 -12.55 -12.69
C VAL A 219 -13.96 -12.65 -12.90
N SER A 220 -13.51 -13.52 -13.81
CA SER A 220 -12.09 -13.72 -14.13
C SER A 220 -11.42 -12.42 -14.61
N GLY A 221 -12.06 -11.67 -15.50
CA GLY A 221 -11.50 -10.44 -16.05
C GLY A 221 -11.30 -9.35 -14.98
N TYR A 222 -12.29 -9.19 -14.08
CA TYR A 222 -12.20 -8.23 -12.99
C TYR A 222 -11.15 -8.62 -11.93
N ARG A 223 -10.98 -9.92 -11.64
CA ARG A 223 -9.90 -10.40 -10.77
C ARG A 223 -8.52 -10.16 -11.39
N VAL A 224 -8.33 -10.49 -12.68
CA VAL A 224 -7.07 -10.18 -13.38
C VAL A 224 -6.74 -8.69 -13.27
N PHE A 225 -7.70 -7.83 -13.59
CA PHE A 225 -7.52 -6.37 -13.51
C PHE A 225 -7.11 -5.93 -12.09
N ALA A 226 -7.77 -6.45 -11.05
CA ALA A 226 -7.50 -6.09 -9.67
C ALA A 226 -6.05 -6.43 -9.26
N TYR A 227 -5.55 -7.61 -9.59
CA TYR A 227 -4.17 -8.01 -9.28
C TYR A 227 -3.12 -7.24 -10.09
N VAL A 228 -3.41 -6.91 -11.36
CA VAL A 228 -2.52 -6.06 -12.16
C VAL A 228 -2.44 -4.65 -11.58
N VAL A 229 -3.56 -4.07 -11.18
CA VAL A 229 -3.60 -2.76 -10.53
C VAL A 229 -2.89 -2.80 -9.17
N SER A 230 -3.07 -3.89 -8.39
CA SER A 230 -2.33 -4.09 -7.13
C SER A 230 -0.82 -4.04 -7.35
N GLY A 231 -0.31 -4.79 -8.32
CA GLY A 231 1.11 -4.78 -8.69
C GLY A 231 1.61 -3.41 -9.17
N LEU A 232 0.79 -2.68 -9.95
CA LEU A 232 1.12 -1.31 -10.38
C LEU A 232 1.23 -0.36 -9.19
N PHE A 233 0.29 -0.37 -8.24
CA PHE A 233 0.35 0.46 -7.05
C PHE A 233 1.55 0.12 -6.16
N ALA A 234 1.87 -1.18 -6.02
CA ALA A 234 3.08 -1.62 -5.32
C ALA A 234 4.36 -1.09 -5.98
N ALA A 235 4.41 -1.10 -7.32
CA ALA A 235 5.54 -0.56 -8.07
C ALA A 235 5.66 0.98 -7.94
N LEU A 236 4.53 1.71 -7.99
CA LEU A 236 4.51 3.16 -7.73
C LEU A 236 5.03 3.49 -6.33
N GLY A 237 4.59 2.74 -5.31
CA GLY A 237 5.11 2.85 -3.95
C GLY A 237 6.62 2.60 -3.88
N GLY A 238 7.14 1.62 -4.62
CA GLY A 238 8.56 1.31 -4.72
C GLY A 238 9.37 2.42 -5.41
N ILE A 239 8.86 3.02 -6.48
CA ILE A 239 9.47 4.18 -7.15
C ILE A 239 9.57 5.36 -6.17
N LEU A 240 8.48 5.68 -5.46
CA LEU A 240 8.46 6.74 -4.45
C LEU A 240 9.45 6.47 -3.33
N LEU A 241 9.51 5.23 -2.84
CA LEU A 241 10.44 4.83 -1.79
C LEU A 241 11.90 4.96 -2.26
N ALA A 242 12.26 4.43 -3.43
CA ALA A 242 13.60 4.54 -4.00
C ALA A 242 14.02 6.01 -4.22
N SER A 243 13.08 6.83 -4.72
CA SER A 243 13.31 8.26 -4.91
C SER A 243 13.52 9.01 -3.58
N ARG A 244 12.76 8.64 -2.54
CA ARG A 244 12.86 9.27 -1.22
C ARG A 244 14.18 8.96 -0.53
N ILE A 245 14.59 7.68 -0.51
CA ILE A 245 15.80 7.24 0.21
C ILE A 245 17.08 7.33 -0.64
N GLY A 246 16.95 7.53 -1.96
CA GLY A 246 18.09 7.55 -2.88
C GLY A 246 18.83 6.21 -2.97
N THR A 247 18.11 5.11 -2.81
CA THR A 247 18.69 3.76 -2.76
C THR A 247 17.67 2.73 -3.24
N GLY A 248 18.11 1.76 -4.03
CA GLY A 248 17.36 0.53 -4.27
C GLY A 248 17.67 -0.48 -3.17
N GLN A 249 16.82 -0.52 -2.15
CA GLN A 249 17.07 -1.34 -0.97
C GLN A 249 16.38 -2.69 -1.08
N VAL A 250 17.13 -3.77 -0.88
CA VAL A 250 16.56 -5.13 -0.81
C VAL A 250 15.59 -5.25 0.37
N SER A 251 14.49 -5.94 0.16
CA SER A 251 13.45 -6.17 1.18
C SER A 251 12.82 -4.91 1.81
N ALA A 252 12.98 -3.74 1.18
CA ALA A 252 12.48 -2.46 1.70
C ALA A 252 10.95 -2.41 1.87
N GLY A 253 10.21 -3.14 1.06
CA GLY A 253 8.75 -3.19 1.11
C GLY A 253 8.20 -4.18 2.14
N ALA A 254 9.03 -5.09 2.69
CA ALA A 254 8.56 -6.11 3.63
C ALA A 254 7.91 -5.52 4.90
N PRO A 255 8.50 -4.53 5.59
CA PRO A 255 7.85 -3.89 6.74
C PRO A 255 6.59 -3.12 6.35
N LEU A 256 6.56 -2.54 5.12
CA LEU A 256 5.44 -1.73 4.64
C LEU A 256 4.21 -2.58 4.28
N LEU A 257 4.38 -3.89 4.05
CA LEU A 257 3.26 -4.79 3.76
C LEU A 257 2.22 -4.78 4.88
N MET A 258 2.67 -4.96 6.12
CA MET A 258 1.76 -4.99 7.27
C MET A 258 1.08 -3.63 7.49
N ASP A 259 1.81 -2.54 7.29
CA ASP A 259 1.26 -1.18 7.37
C ASP A 259 0.17 -0.95 6.32
N ALA A 260 0.39 -1.42 5.09
CA ALA A 260 -0.57 -1.32 3.99
C ALA A 260 -1.82 -2.19 4.22
N VAL A 261 -1.63 -3.43 4.65
CA VAL A 261 -2.72 -4.35 4.98
C VAL A 261 -3.55 -3.80 6.14
N ALA A 262 -2.89 -3.37 7.24
CA ALA A 262 -3.58 -2.76 8.36
C ALA A 262 -4.37 -1.51 7.94
N SER A 263 -3.79 -0.65 7.10
CA SER A 263 -4.46 0.54 6.57
C SER A 263 -5.74 0.22 5.79
N ALA A 264 -5.67 -0.77 4.90
CA ALA A 264 -6.81 -1.20 4.09
C ALA A 264 -7.92 -1.82 4.97
N TYR A 265 -7.57 -2.67 5.93
CA TYR A 265 -8.54 -3.32 6.83
C TYR A 265 -9.11 -2.37 7.89
N ILE A 266 -8.32 -1.44 8.42
CA ILE A 266 -8.83 -0.39 9.32
C ILE A 266 -9.88 0.45 8.57
N GLY A 267 -9.57 0.81 7.32
CA GLY A 267 -10.53 1.50 6.47
C GLY A 267 -11.83 0.74 6.28
N TYR A 268 -11.74 -0.56 6.03
CA TYR A 268 -12.90 -1.44 5.91
C TYR A 268 -13.70 -1.55 7.23
N ALA A 269 -13.01 -1.65 8.37
CA ALA A 269 -13.64 -1.84 9.69
C ALA A 269 -14.31 -0.57 10.23
N LEU A 270 -13.66 0.60 10.10
CA LEU A 270 -14.05 1.84 10.77
C LEU A 270 -15.15 2.62 10.04
N PHE A 271 -15.21 2.57 8.71
CA PHE A 271 -16.16 3.39 7.95
C PHE A 271 -17.55 2.81 7.77
N GLY A 272 -17.83 1.65 8.35
CA GLY A 272 -19.18 1.09 8.36
C GLY A 272 -19.76 0.70 7.00
N GLU A 273 -19.07 0.97 5.94
CA GLU A 273 -19.36 0.42 4.63
C GLU A 273 -18.94 -1.04 4.68
N LYS A 274 -19.88 -1.97 4.47
CA LYS A 274 -19.60 -3.43 4.46
C LYS A 274 -18.73 -3.85 3.26
N ARG A 275 -17.89 -2.93 2.74
CA ARG A 275 -17.03 -3.10 1.56
C ARG A 275 -15.71 -2.31 1.69
N PRO A 276 -14.61 -2.77 1.08
CA PRO A 276 -13.37 -2.00 1.01
C PRO A 276 -13.60 -0.66 0.31
N SER A 277 -13.02 0.43 0.81
CA SER A 277 -13.18 1.75 0.22
C SER A 277 -11.86 2.53 0.17
N VAL A 278 -11.68 3.33 -0.88
CA VAL A 278 -10.47 4.15 -1.07
C VAL A 278 -10.31 5.19 0.04
N VAL A 279 -11.42 5.83 0.43
CA VAL A 279 -11.41 6.83 1.51
C VAL A 279 -11.05 6.17 2.84
N GLY A 280 -11.63 4.99 3.12
CA GLY A 280 -11.28 4.21 4.30
C GLY A 280 -9.80 3.85 4.34
N THR A 281 -9.24 3.39 3.24
CA THR A 281 -7.82 3.06 3.11
C THR A 281 -6.92 4.26 3.37
N LEU A 282 -7.24 5.44 2.82
CA LEU A 282 -6.49 6.66 3.08
C LEU A 282 -6.49 7.01 4.57
N LEU A 283 -7.66 6.96 5.22
CA LEU A 283 -7.76 7.26 6.66
C LEU A 283 -7.06 6.20 7.51
N GLY A 284 -7.09 4.94 7.10
CA GLY A 284 -6.29 3.88 7.71
C GLY A 284 -4.79 4.15 7.60
N SER A 285 -4.32 4.59 6.43
CA SER A 285 -2.92 4.96 6.22
C SER A 285 -2.50 6.17 7.05
N ILE A 286 -3.38 7.16 7.20
CA ILE A 286 -3.15 8.32 8.07
C ILE A 286 -3.02 7.86 9.52
N LEU A 287 -3.93 7.01 10.01
CA LEU A 287 -3.88 6.51 11.38
C LEU A 287 -2.58 5.74 11.66
N ILE A 288 -2.22 4.79 10.79
CA ILE A 288 -0.99 4.01 10.93
C ILE A 288 0.24 4.91 10.86
N GLY A 289 0.31 5.83 9.89
CA GLY A 289 1.47 6.71 9.72
C GLY A 289 1.67 7.67 10.90
N VAL A 290 0.60 8.27 11.40
CA VAL A 290 0.64 9.14 12.60
C VAL A 290 1.07 8.35 13.83
N LEU A 291 0.52 7.14 14.01
CA LEU A 291 0.81 6.30 15.15
C LEU A 291 2.27 5.86 15.16
N LEU A 292 2.80 5.37 14.03
CA LEU A 292 4.18 4.92 13.93
C LEU A 292 5.18 6.07 14.09
N ASN A 293 4.89 7.24 13.53
CA ASN A 293 5.72 8.42 13.75
C ASN A 293 5.72 8.82 15.22
N GLY A 294 4.55 8.91 15.85
CA GLY A 294 4.44 9.25 17.27
C GLY A 294 5.19 8.27 18.18
N LEU A 295 5.08 6.95 17.92
CA LEU A 295 5.85 5.94 18.65
C LEU A 295 7.37 6.11 18.44
N THR A 296 7.78 6.44 17.23
CA THR A 296 9.21 6.72 16.92
C THR A 296 9.70 7.93 17.68
N MET A 297 8.92 9.01 17.75
CA MET A 297 9.26 10.20 18.51
C MET A 297 9.31 9.98 20.04
N MET A 298 8.61 8.95 20.53
CA MET A 298 8.70 8.49 21.92
C MET A 298 9.87 7.52 22.14
N ASN A 299 10.76 7.32 21.16
CA ASN A 299 11.86 6.38 21.19
C ASN A 299 11.44 4.91 21.40
N VAL A 300 10.22 4.55 20.99
CA VAL A 300 9.76 3.16 21.03
C VAL A 300 10.54 2.37 19.97
N PRO A 301 11.28 1.31 20.34
CA PRO A 301 12.04 0.53 19.39
C PRO A 301 11.17 -0.07 18.28
N TYR A 302 11.70 -0.17 17.05
CA TYR A 302 10.95 -0.65 15.89
C TYR A 302 10.33 -2.04 16.09
N PHE A 303 11.00 -2.94 16.80
CA PHE A 303 10.47 -4.27 17.12
C PHE A 303 9.26 -4.23 18.07
N ALA A 304 9.16 -3.23 18.94
CA ALA A 304 8.00 -3.02 19.79
C ALA A 304 6.83 -2.38 19.01
N GLN A 305 7.15 -1.56 18.00
CA GLN A 305 6.13 -1.01 17.09
C GLN A 305 5.40 -2.12 16.32
N ASP A 306 6.07 -3.22 15.97
CA ASP A 306 5.44 -4.35 15.28
C ASP A 306 4.38 -5.04 16.15
N ILE A 307 4.55 -5.07 17.47
CA ILE A 307 3.52 -5.56 18.41
C ILE A 307 2.28 -4.66 18.34
N VAL A 308 2.47 -3.35 18.31
CA VAL A 308 1.38 -2.37 18.23
C VAL A 308 0.65 -2.52 16.89
N LYS A 309 1.37 -2.64 15.77
CA LYS A 309 0.79 -2.89 14.43
C LYS A 309 -0.06 -4.16 14.41
N GLY A 310 0.50 -5.26 14.91
CA GLY A 310 -0.21 -6.55 15.01
C GLY A 310 -1.46 -6.45 15.86
N GLY A 311 -1.39 -5.79 17.01
CA GLY A 311 -2.53 -5.55 17.89
C GLY A 311 -3.65 -4.75 17.21
N ILE A 312 -3.31 -3.68 16.51
CA ILE A 312 -4.27 -2.86 15.76
C ILE A 312 -4.91 -3.68 14.64
N LEU A 313 -4.12 -4.46 13.89
CA LEU A 313 -4.64 -5.31 12.83
C LEU A 313 -5.62 -6.35 13.38
N VAL A 314 -5.29 -7.01 14.50
CA VAL A 314 -6.19 -7.98 15.16
C VAL A 314 -7.49 -7.31 15.59
N LEU A 315 -7.43 -6.12 16.19
CA LEU A 315 -8.63 -5.37 16.58
C LEU A 315 -9.46 -4.98 15.35
N ALA A 316 -8.84 -4.48 14.29
CA ALA A 316 -9.54 -4.11 13.05
C ALA A 316 -10.24 -5.34 12.43
N LEU A 317 -9.55 -6.48 12.35
CA LEU A 317 -10.13 -7.72 11.86
C LEU A 317 -11.28 -8.20 12.76
N ALA A 318 -11.09 -8.22 14.08
CA ALA A 318 -12.13 -8.63 15.03
C ALA A 318 -13.39 -7.78 14.88
N PHE A 319 -13.26 -6.46 14.80
CA PHE A 319 -14.38 -5.56 14.54
C PHE A 319 -15.05 -5.82 13.19
N SER A 320 -14.27 -6.09 12.14
CA SER A 320 -14.78 -6.42 10.82
C SER A 320 -15.60 -7.71 10.83
N PHE A 321 -15.11 -8.77 11.51
CA PHE A 321 -15.79 -10.06 11.61
C PHE A 321 -17.02 -10.03 12.51
N LEU A 322 -17.00 -9.28 13.62
CA LEU A 322 -18.17 -9.13 14.51
C LEU A 322 -19.34 -8.40 13.83
N ARG A 323 -19.07 -7.64 12.79
CA ARG A 323 -20.07 -6.94 11.98
C ARG A 323 -20.69 -7.77 10.85
N LYS A 324 -20.10 -8.90 10.48
CA LYS A 324 -20.73 -9.83 9.53
C LYS A 324 -21.98 -10.40 10.23
N ASP A 325 -23.16 -10.04 9.69
CA ASP A 325 -24.47 -10.47 10.20
C ASP A 325 -24.52 -11.99 10.43
N PRO A 326 -25.17 -12.46 11.52
CA PRO A 326 -25.33 -13.89 11.80
C PRO A 326 -26.12 -14.67 10.73
N ALA A 327 -26.75 -13.99 9.77
CA ALA A 327 -27.57 -14.59 8.71
C ALA A 327 -26.79 -15.33 7.60
N HIS A 328 -25.45 -15.34 7.64
CA HIS A 328 -24.59 -16.05 6.68
C HIS A 328 -23.65 -17.07 7.35
N ARG A 329 -24.07 -17.63 8.51
CA ARG A 329 -23.43 -18.82 9.09
C ARG A 329 -24.20 -20.07 8.74
#